data_40d78a4135fc92f6117fa5bfea1a10d5
#
_entry.id   40d78a4135fc92f6117fa5bfea1a10d5
#
_cell.length_a   1.000
_cell.length_b   1.000
_cell.length_c   1.000
_cell.angle_alpha   90.00
_cell.angle_beta   90.00
_cell.angle_gamma   90.00
#
_symmetry.space_group_name_H-M   'P 1'
#
loop_
_entity.id
_entity.type
_entity.pdbx_description
1 polymer ?
#
loop_
_entity_poly.entity_id
_entity_poly.type
_entity_poly.pdbx_seq_one_letter_code
_entity_poly.pdbx_strand_id
1 'polypeptide(L)'
;MASPNQSRRSRVIEGMAIWGSYYRENIDIFVEEYLQLDFLKWFQTALLVMMDRSRTFLWIAARGMGKSFLIAIFVVIRCILYPGTKVVITSGTRGQSINVLEKIQTELMPVSPNLRNEIDMGDTKFSGQDAKIMFKNSSYIKVVTASDNARSNRANILIVDEFRMVKKDTIDTVLKKFLTSRRMPPYRDLTPAERKAEYAKEPNKSCFLSSAYFKDHWSYNKMLDTFKLMLDDSKTDFVCGFPYQLSIQEGLLFPEDVESDMLESDFNEIKWSMEMEAMWFGAEDGSLVDFDSISKNRRISYPMLPDKLSALLGNSQKVKIPPKQNGERRILSADIALMSSKKHNNDASAVFINQMLPTKTGRFMSNIVYGDTFEG
;
A
#
# COMPACT_ATOMS: atom_id res chain seq x y z
N MET A 1 -14.13 6.58 43.77
CA MET A 1 -13.40 7.33 44.83
C MET A 1 -12.17 6.54 45.18
N ALA A 2 -10.96 7.15 45.12
CA ALA A 2 -9.70 6.48 45.45
C ALA A 2 -9.62 6.16 46.95
N SER A 3 -9.06 4.99 47.29
CA SER A 3 -8.86 4.57 48.68
C SER A 3 -7.87 5.56 49.36
N PRO A 4 -8.11 5.92 50.67
CA PRO A 4 -7.27 6.93 51.35
C PRO A 4 -5.82 6.59 51.52
N ASN A 5 -5.41 5.35 51.26
CA ASN A 5 -4.04 4.84 51.41
C ASN A 5 -3.24 4.72 50.08
N GLN A 6 -3.78 5.18 48.96
CA GLN A 6 -3.05 5.14 47.68
C GLN A 6 -1.91 6.15 47.63
N SER A 7 -0.70 5.71 47.29
CA SER A 7 0.43 6.62 47.10
C SER A 7 0.17 7.58 45.92
N ARG A 8 0.77 8.79 45.96
CA ARG A 8 0.68 9.76 44.85
C ARG A 8 1.09 9.13 43.50
N ARG A 9 2.10 8.26 43.52
CA ARG A 9 2.56 7.53 42.33
C ARG A 9 1.47 6.60 41.77
N SER A 10 0.78 5.84 42.60
CA SER A 10 -0.30 4.93 42.18
C SER A 10 -1.46 5.69 41.55
N ARG A 11 -1.84 6.83 42.10
CA ARG A 11 -2.90 7.69 41.54
C ARG A 11 -2.54 8.26 40.18
N VAL A 12 -1.26 8.67 39.99
CA VAL A 12 -0.77 9.16 38.70
C VAL A 12 -0.79 8.05 37.65
N ILE A 13 -0.32 6.84 37.98
CA ILE A 13 -0.33 5.69 37.06
C ILE A 13 -1.76 5.32 36.67
N GLU A 14 -2.69 5.29 37.63
CA GLU A 14 -4.09 5.00 37.36
C GLU A 14 -4.73 6.09 36.46
N GLY A 15 -4.48 7.36 36.75
CA GLY A 15 -4.93 8.47 35.93
C GLY A 15 -4.37 8.40 34.49
N MET A 16 -3.10 8.07 34.33
CA MET A 16 -2.50 7.88 33.00
C MET A 16 -3.10 6.67 32.26
N ALA A 17 -3.44 5.59 32.98
CA ALA A 17 -4.08 4.44 32.36
C ALA A 17 -5.48 4.77 31.84
N ILE A 18 -6.29 5.48 32.64
CA ILE A 18 -7.62 5.97 32.26
C ILE A 18 -7.53 6.91 31.06
N TRP A 19 -6.65 7.89 31.13
CA TRP A 19 -6.37 8.86 30.05
C TRP A 19 -5.98 8.15 28.75
N GLY A 20 -5.02 7.23 28.84
CA GLY A 20 -4.54 6.48 27.68
C GLY A 20 -5.60 5.56 27.07
N SER A 21 -6.44 4.91 27.89
CA SER A 21 -7.55 4.09 27.39
C SER A 21 -8.60 4.93 26.68
N TYR A 22 -8.99 6.04 27.26
CA TYR A 22 -9.98 6.95 26.68
C TYR A 22 -9.57 7.44 25.28
N TYR A 23 -8.34 7.98 25.14
CA TYR A 23 -7.88 8.50 23.86
C TYR A 23 -7.51 7.42 22.84
N ARG A 24 -7.17 6.20 23.25
CA ARG A 24 -6.99 5.07 22.32
C ARG A 24 -8.30 4.63 21.66
N GLU A 25 -9.41 4.80 22.36
CA GLU A 25 -10.74 4.54 21.80
C GLU A 25 -11.28 5.71 20.98
N ASN A 26 -10.82 6.94 21.27
CA ASN A 26 -11.28 8.21 20.71
C ASN A 26 -10.09 9.00 20.16
N ILE A 27 -9.46 8.51 19.10
CA ILE A 27 -8.28 9.16 18.53
C ILE A 27 -8.59 10.48 17.84
N ASP A 28 -9.81 10.66 17.35
CA ASP A 28 -10.34 11.90 16.84
C ASP A 28 -10.33 13.00 17.92
N ILE A 29 -10.86 12.68 19.09
CA ILE A 29 -10.84 13.59 20.26
C ILE A 29 -9.39 13.86 20.69
N PHE A 30 -8.50 12.85 20.65
CA PHE A 30 -7.08 13.06 20.94
C PHE A 30 -6.41 14.08 20.01
N VAL A 31 -6.75 14.03 18.73
CA VAL A 31 -6.22 14.97 17.73
C VAL A 31 -6.67 16.39 18.02
N GLU A 32 -7.95 16.57 18.34
CA GLU A 32 -8.52 17.89 18.61
C GLU A 32 -8.09 18.44 19.99
N GLU A 33 -8.28 17.69 21.05
CA GLU A 33 -8.07 18.19 22.42
C GLU A 33 -6.61 18.17 22.86
N TYR A 34 -5.88 17.10 22.56
CA TYR A 34 -4.51 16.94 23.03
C TYR A 34 -3.49 17.50 22.04
N LEU A 35 -3.60 17.14 20.76
CA LEU A 35 -2.70 17.66 19.73
C LEU A 35 -3.08 19.06 19.28
N GLN A 36 -4.30 19.52 19.54
CA GLN A 36 -4.81 20.84 19.15
C GLN A 36 -4.82 21.05 17.62
N LEU A 37 -5.19 20.00 16.89
CA LEU A 37 -5.28 20.00 15.42
C LEU A 37 -6.76 19.95 15.03
N ASP A 38 -7.40 21.09 14.92
CA ASP A 38 -8.85 21.28 14.66
C ASP A 38 -9.19 21.45 13.17
N PHE A 39 -8.20 21.37 12.29
CA PHE A 39 -8.35 21.67 10.85
C PHE A 39 -8.47 20.44 9.95
N LEU A 40 -8.56 19.23 10.53
CA LEU A 40 -8.74 18.02 9.73
C LEU A 40 -10.13 17.97 9.09
N LYS A 41 -10.16 17.51 7.85
CA LYS A 41 -11.42 17.24 7.16
C LYS A 41 -12.03 15.93 7.68
N TRP A 42 -13.36 15.83 7.63
CA TRP A 42 -14.08 14.65 8.14
C TRP A 42 -13.55 13.32 7.61
N PHE A 43 -13.22 13.24 6.31
CA PHE A 43 -12.68 12.02 5.72
C PHE A 43 -11.27 11.70 6.22
N GLN A 44 -10.45 12.72 6.50
CA GLN A 44 -9.12 12.55 7.09
C GLN A 44 -9.22 12.00 8.51
N THR A 45 -10.14 12.50 9.31
CA THR A 45 -10.45 11.97 10.65
C THR A 45 -10.93 10.52 10.57
N ALA A 46 -11.85 10.21 9.66
CA ALA A 46 -12.32 8.84 9.43
C ALA A 46 -11.17 7.89 9.03
N LEU A 47 -10.28 8.34 8.13
CA LEU A 47 -9.11 7.56 7.72
C LEU A 47 -8.13 7.32 8.88
N LEU A 48 -7.89 8.31 9.76
CA LEU A 48 -7.06 8.12 10.95
C LEU A 48 -7.62 7.04 11.87
N VAL A 49 -8.93 7.04 12.10
CA VAL A 49 -9.61 6.00 12.87
C VAL A 49 -9.44 4.63 12.21
N MET A 50 -9.60 4.54 10.88
CA MET A 50 -9.42 3.28 10.15
C MET A 50 -7.96 2.82 10.16
N MET A 51 -6.97 3.74 10.02
CA MET A 51 -5.55 3.42 10.17
C MET A 51 -5.24 2.84 11.56
N ASP A 52 -5.85 3.38 12.60
CA ASP A 52 -5.63 2.87 13.96
C ASP A 52 -6.29 1.51 14.20
N ARG A 53 -7.47 1.27 13.67
CA ARG A 53 -8.21 0.00 13.85
C ARG A 53 -7.69 -1.12 12.96
N SER A 54 -7.12 -0.81 11.80
CA SER A 54 -6.68 -1.82 10.84
C SER A 54 -5.30 -2.40 11.19
N ARG A 55 -5.10 -3.68 10.86
CA ARG A 55 -3.79 -4.34 10.85
C ARG A 55 -3.02 -3.97 9.58
N THR A 56 -3.68 -4.07 8.42
CA THR A 56 -3.18 -3.56 7.15
C THR A 56 -4.12 -2.48 6.67
N PHE A 57 -3.59 -1.30 6.43
CA PHE A 57 -4.31 -0.17 5.84
C PHE A 57 -3.71 0.12 4.47
N LEU A 58 -4.54 0.17 3.43
CA LEU A 58 -4.13 0.48 2.08
C LEU A 58 -5.00 1.61 1.51
N TRP A 59 -4.37 2.70 1.11
CA TRP A 59 -5.07 3.86 0.58
C TRP A 59 -4.55 4.23 -0.81
N ILE A 60 -5.44 4.12 -1.80
CA ILE A 60 -5.24 4.65 -3.14
C ILE A 60 -5.82 6.05 -3.17
N ALA A 61 -4.97 7.04 -3.14
CA ALA A 61 -5.38 8.43 -2.95
C ALA A 61 -4.93 9.30 -4.11
N ALA A 62 -5.81 10.18 -4.56
CA ALA A 62 -5.48 11.27 -5.46
C ALA A 62 -4.38 12.19 -4.89
N ARG A 63 -3.77 12.98 -5.74
CA ARG A 63 -2.93 14.10 -5.31
C ARG A 63 -3.77 15.12 -4.52
N GLY A 64 -3.13 15.87 -3.64
CA GLY A 64 -3.80 16.92 -2.85
C GLY A 64 -4.62 16.43 -1.66
N MET A 65 -4.78 15.10 -1.43
CA MET A 65 -5.58 14.58 -0.31
C MET A 65 -4.89 14.62 1.07
N GLY A 66 -3.65 15.07 1.14
CA GLY A 66 -2.92 15.14 2.40
C GLY A 66 -2.34 13.82 2.90
N LYS A 67 -2.01 12.84 2.01
CA LYS A 67 -1.44 11.54 2.39
C LYS A 67 -0.32 11.63 3.42
N SER A 68 0.76 12.35 3.09
CA SER A 68 1.95 12.44 3.96
C SER A 68 1.66 13.19 5.25
N PHE A 69 0.73 14.14 5.23
CA PHE A 69 0.26 14.85 6.41
C PHE A 69 -0.51 13.92 7.36
N LEU A 70 -1.41 13.11 6.81
CA LEU A 70 -2.16 12.13 7.59
C LEU A 70 -1.26 11.04 8.20
N ILE A 71 -0.24 10.59 7.45
CA ILE A 71 0.81 9.71 7.98
C ILE A 71 1.51 10.37 9.17
N ALA A 72 1.90 11.64 9.05
CA ALA A 72 2.59 12.37 10.11
C ALA A 72 1.76 12.40 11.41
N ILE A 73 0.47 12.70 11.31
CA ILE A 73 -0.45 12.70 12.47
C ILE A 73 -0.60 11.28 13.03
N PHE A 74 -0.85 10.29 12.19
CA PHE A 74 -1.03 8.90 12.62
C PHE A 74 0.17 8.35 13.41
N VAL A 75 1.40 8.55 12.90
CA VAL A 75 2.59 8.05 13.58
C VAL A 75 2.86 8.77 14.91
N VAL A 76 2.51 10.07 14.99
CA VAL A 76 2.57 10.84 16.24
C VAL A 76 1.59 10.31 17.27
N ILE A 77 0.32 10.11 16.89
CA ILE A 77 -0.71 9.51 17.75
C ILE A 77 -0.22 8.18 18.32
N ARG A 78 0.28 7.30 17.45
CA ARG A 78 0.77 5.98 17.86
C ARG A 78 1.97 6.05 18.79
N CYS A 79 2.90 6.97 18.54
CA CYS A 79 4.08 7.16 19.40
C CYS A 79 3.72 7.71 20.79
N ILE A 80 2.72 8.57 20.90
CA ILE A 80 2.31 9.15 22.18
C ILE A 80 1.42 8.18 22.97
N LEU A 81 0.34 7.69 22.36
CA LEU A 81 -0.66 6.86 23.06
C LEU A 81 -0.17 5.43 23.35
N TYR A 82 0.84 4.95 22.61
CA TYR A 82 1.36 3.59 22.74
C TYR A 82 2.88 3.61 22.99
N PRO A 83 3.31 3.83 24.24
CA PRO A 83 4.73 3.98 24.59
C PRO A 83 5.59 2.80 24.14
N GLY A 84 6.81 3.07 23.70
CA GLY A 84 7.73 2.08 23.15
C GLY A 84 7.39 1.65 21.71
N THR A 85 6.51 2.40 21.01
CA THR A 85 6.20 2.16 19.60
C THR A 85 7.39 2.47 18.71
N LYS A 86 7.67 1.58 17.77
CA LYS A 86 8.76 1.68 16.79
C LYS A 86 8.14 1.81 15.40
N VAL A 87 8.18 3.01 14.84
CA VAL A 87 7.69 3.28 13.50
C VAL A 87 8.84 3.33 12.52
N VAL A 88 8.70 2.63 11.40
CA VAL A 88 9.59 2.76 10.24
C VAL A 88 8.78 3.28 9.07
N ILE A 89 9.29 4.35 8.45
CA ILE A 89 8.73 4.95 7.23
C ILE A 89 9.70 4.68 6.09
N THR A 90 9.18 4.23 4.97
CA THR A 90 9.91 4.04 3.72
C THR A 90 9.05 4.45 2.53
N SER A 91 9.68 4.79 1.42
CA SER A 91 9.01 5.12 0.16
C SER A 91 9.90 4.78 -1.04
N GLY A 92 9.43 5.08 -2.25
CA GLY A 92 10.23 4.92 -3.47
C GLY A 92 11.54 5.70 -3.44
N THR A 93 11.55 6.87 -2.84
CA THR A 93 12.75 7.68 -2.62
C THR A 93 12.88 8.07 -1.15
N ARG A 94 14.13 8.21 -0.68
CA ARG A 94 14.38 8.62 0.71
C ARG A 94 13.83 10.02 1.03
N GLY A 95 13.90 10.94 0.07
CA GLY A 95 13.38 12.31 0.23
C GLY A 95 11.89 12.32 0.59
N GLN A 96 11.08 11.52 -0.11
CA GLN A 96 9.65 11.42 0.20
C GLN A 96 9.38 10.96 1.64
N SER A 97 10.16 10.00 2.15
CA SER A 97 10.02 9.54 3.54
C SER A 97 10.46 10.62 4.54
N ILE A 98 11.47 11.41 4.23
CA ILE A 98 11.95 12.53 5.08
C ILE A 98 10.88 13.63 5.16
N ASN A 99 10.17 13.92 4.09
CA ASN A 99 9.09 14.91 4.07
C ASN A 99 8.04 14.67 5.17
N VAL A 100 7.80 13.42 5.58
CA VAL A 100 6.89 13.12 6.70
C VAL A 100 7.45 13.65 8.02
N LEU A 101 8.76 13.52 8.27
CA LEU A 101 9.40 14.05 9.47
C LEU A 101 9.42 15.59 9.44
N GLU A 102 9.69 16.17 8.27
CA GLU A 102 9.66 17.62 8.06
C GLU A 102 8.27 18.18 8.34
N LYS A 103 7.20 17.52 7.90
CA LYS A 103 5.81 17.91 8.23
C LYS A 103 5.54 17.89 9.74
N ILE A 104 6.04 16.90 10.45
CA ILE A 104 5.95 16.89 11.92
C ILE A 104 6.65 18.13 12.51
N GLN A 105 7.85 18.47 12.01
CA GLN A 105 8.63 19.59 12.49
C GLN A 105 8.02 20.94 12.15
N THR A 106 7.58 21.14 10.90
CA THR A 106 7.22 22.46 10.36
C THR A 106 5.72 22.73 10.40
N GLU A 107 4.89 21.71 10.39
CA GLU A 107 3.43 21.86 10.35
C GLU A 107 2.77 21.49 11.70
N LEU A 108 3.17 20.37 12.34
CA LEU A 108 2.51 19.90 13.56
C LEU A 108 3.10 20.51 14.84
N MET A 109 4.41 20.53 15.00
CA MET A 109 5.05 21.05 16.20
C MET A 109 4.78 22.55 16.46
N PRO A 110 4.68 23.46 15.47
CA PRO A 110 4.36 24.85 15.71
C PRO A 110 2.99 25.06 16.34
N VAL A 111 2.00 24.26 15.95
CA VAL A 111 0.60 24.41 16.42
C VAL A 111 0.28 23.53 17.63
N SER A 112 1.09 22.52 17.93
CA SER A 112 0.88 21.59 19.05
C SER A 112 1.97 21.70 20.12
N PRO A 113 1.79 22.50 21.18
CA PRO A 113 2.73 22.55 22.31
C PRO A 113 2.89 21.20 23.00
N ASN A 114 1.82 20.41 23.11
CA ASN A 114 1.85 19.10 23.72
C ASN A 114 2.74 18.14 22.92
N LEU A 115 2.65 18.13 21.59
CA LEU A 115 3.54 17.35 20.73
C LEU A 115 5.02 17.74 20.95
N ARG A 116 5.35 19.03 21.01
CA ARG A 116 6.71 19.50 21.30
C ARG A 116 7.23 18.96 22.62
N ASN A 117 6.37 18.90 23.64
CA ASN A 117 6.73 18.40 24.96
C ASN A 117 6.94 16.87 24.97
N GLU A 118 6.33 16.12 24.07
CA GLU A 118 6.49 14.67 23.96
C GLU A 118 7.80 14.26 23.25
N ILE A 119 8.32 15.10 22.36
CA ILE A 119 9.54 14.82 21.58
C ILE A 119 10.79 15.07 22.44
N ASP A 120 11.74 14.13 22.37
CA ASP A 120 13.09 14.30 22.89
C ASP A 120 13.98 14.96 21.82
N MET A 121 14.16 16.26 21.96
CA MET A 121 14.93 17.06 20.98
C MET A 121 16.44 16.75 21.02
N GLY A 122 16.95 16.17 22.12
CA GLY A 122 18.36 15.81 22.24
C GLY A 122 18.76 14.66 21.32
N ASP A 123 17.84 13.70 21.14
CA ASP A 123 18.07 12.48 20.34
C ASP A 123 17.33 12.50 18.98
N THR A 124 16.73 13.65 18.61
CA THR A 124 15.94 13.81 17.36
C THR A 124 16.79 14.42 16.25
N LYS A 125 16.66 13.84 15.04
CA LYS A 125 17.23 14.35 13.77
C LYS A 125 16.16 14.31 12.68
N PHE A 126 15.68 15.45 12.23
CA PHE A 126 14.62 15.52 11.22
C PHE A 126 15.10 15.22 9.79
N SER A 127 16.39 15.34 9.52
CA SER A 127 16.99 15.16 8.20
C SER A 127 18.29 14.36 8.25
N GLY A 128 18.90 14.10 7.08
CA GLY A 128 20.17 13.38 6.98
C GLY A 128 20.02 11.85 6.93
N GLN A 129 21.15 11.13 7.00
CA GLN A 129 21.15 9.67 6.85
C GLN A 129 20.47 8.92 8.01
N ASP A 130 20.51 9.49 9.22
CA ASP A 130 19.92 8.92 10.44
C ASP A 130 18.67 9.67 10.88
N ALA A 131 17.87 10.16 9.92
CA ALA A 131 16.64 10.89 10.21
C ALA A 131 15.70 10.05 11.10
N LYS A 132 15.43 10.58 12.30
CA LYS A 132 14.67 9.90 13.35
C LYS A 132 14.10 10.91 14.34
N ILE A 133 12.86 10.75 14.73
CA ILE A 133 12.24 11.48 15.84
C ILE A 133 12.13 10.55 17.04
N MET A 134 12.67 10.97 18.18
CA MET A 134 12.57 10.26 19.46
C MET A 134 11.51 10.89 20.34
N PHE A 135 10.76 10.06 21.03
CA PHE A 135 9.79 10.49 22.04
C PHE A 135 10.29 10.14 23.45
N LYS A 136 9.96 10.94 24.43
CA LYS A 136 10.35 10.75 25.83
C LYS A 136 9.88 9.42 26.43
N ASN A 137 8.83 8.82 25.86
CA ASN A 137 8.29 7.52 26.25
C ASN A 137 8.94 6.33 25.54
N SER A 138 10.16 6.50 24.99
CA SER A 138 10.94 5.50 24.24
C SER A 138 10.33 5.06 22.90
N SER A 139 9.30 5.73 22.41
CA SER A 139 8.83 5.55 21.04
C SER A 139 9.73 6.28 20.05
N TYR A 140 9.75 5.82 18.81
CA TYR A 140 10.47 6.54 17.75
C TYR A 140 9.84 6.38 16.37
N ILE A 141 10.11 7.37 15.51
CA ILE A 141 9.82 7.34 14.08
C ILE A 141 11.15 7.41 13.35
N LYS A 142 11.45 6.43 12.49
CA LYS A 142 12.71 6.34 11.74
C LYS A 142 12.44 6.22 10.25
N VAL A 143 13.21 6.96 9.45
CA VAL A 143 13.21 6.82 7.97
C VAL A 143 14.25 5.80 7.54
N VAL A 144 13.82 4.86 6.69
CA VAL A 144 14.69 3.80 6.16
C VAL A 144 14.53 3.74 4.64
N THR A 145 15.63 3.61 3.92
CA THR A 145 15.60 3.37 2.47
C THR A 145 15.14 1.95 2.19
N ALA A 146 14.26 1.78 1.20
CA ALA A 146 13.80 0.46 0.75
C ALA A 146 14.93 -0.29 0.02
N SER A 147 15.82 -0.92 0.77
CA SER A 147 16.98 -1.66 0.25
C SER A 147 17.31 -2.87 1.12
N ASP A 148 18.11 -3.80 0.59
CA ASP A 148 18.55 -4.99 1.30
C ASP A 148 19.34 -4.69 2.58
N ASN A 149 20.03 -3.56 2.64
CA ASN A 149 20.80 -3.13 3.81
C ASN A 149 19.91 -2.74 5.00
N ALA A 150 18.59 -2.63 4.81
CA ALA A 150 17.66 -2.27 5.86
C ALA A 150 17.32 -3.43 6.83
N ARG A 151 17.79 -4.65 6.61
CA ARG A 151 17.38 -5.90 7.30
C ARG A 151 17.51 -5.88 8.82
N SER A 152 18.37 -5.03 9.40
CA SER A 152 18.59 -4.94 10.85
C SER A 152 17.51 -4.18 11.62
N ASN A 153 16.61 -3.48 10.95
CA ASN A 153 15.59 -2.67 11.62
C ASN A 153 14.47 -3.53 12.21
N ARG A 154 13.87 -3.05 13.29
CA ARG A 154 12.68 -3.62 13.93
C ARG A 154 11.63 -2.54 14.06
N ALA A 155 10.39 -2.89 13.78
CA ALA A 155 9.25 -1.98 13.83
C ALA A 155 8.00 -2.69 14.39
N ASN A 156 7.11 -1.89 14.94
CA ASN A 156 5.75 -2.31 15.26
C ASN A 156 4.78 -1.78 14.20
N ILE A 157 5.16 -0.67 13.56
CA ILE A 157 4.41 -0.03 12.49
C ILE A 157 5.35 0.19 11.31
N LEU A 158 4.95 -0.30 10.14
CA LEU A 158 5.60 -0.09 8.87
C LEU A 158 4.71 0.80 8.00
N ILE A 159 5.24 1.93 7.57
CA ILE A 159 4.61 2.82 6.58
C ILE A 159 5.39 2.69 5.27
N VAL A 160 4.70 2.38 4.19
CA VAL A 160 5.26 2.36 2.84
C VAL A 160 4.51 3.39 2.00
N ASP A 161 5.07 4.59 1.93
CA ASP A 161 4.53 5.67 1.13
C ASP A 161 4.96 5.50 -0.34
N GLU A 162 4.10 5.83 -1.27
CA GLU A 162 4.25 5.54 -2.71
C GLU A 162 4.69 4.08 -2.97
N PHE A 163 3.97 3.12 -2.36
CA PHE A 163 4.38 1.71 -2.34
C PHE A 163 4.51 1.10 -3.75
N ARG A 164 3.81 1.62 -4.75
CA ARG A 164 3.96 1.22 -6.16
C ARG A 164 5.38 1.41 -6.69
N MET A 165 6.13 2.40 -6.15
CA MET A 165 7.51 2.69 -6.55
C MET A 165 8.55 1.82 -5.85
N VAL A 166 8.14 1.02 -4.85
CA VAL A 166 9.01 0.12 -4.10
C VAL A 166 8.93 -1.28 -4.73
N LYS A 167 10.05 -1.95 -4.93
CA LYS A 167 10.07 -3.32 -5.47
C LYS A 167 9.31 -4.27 -4.55
N LYS A 168 8.42 -5.10 -5.12
CA LYS A 168 7.64 -6.10 -4.37
C LYS A 168 8.53 -7.01 -3.53
N ASP A 169 9.62 -7.51 -4.12
CA ASP A 169 10.56 -8.38 -3.41
C ASP A 169 11.14 -7.71 -2.16
N THR A 170 11.55 -6.44 -2.24
CA THR A 170 12.04 -5.68 -1.08
C THR A 170 10.97 -5.58 0.02
N ILE A 171 9.70 -5.37 -0.35
CA ILE A 171 8.61 -5.33 0.64
C ILE A 171 8.46 -6.69 1.32
N ASP A 172 8.42 -7.78 0.56
CA ASP A 172 8.13 -9.11 1.09
C ASP A 172 9.31 -9.71 1.85
N THR A 173 10.54 -9.53 1.37
CA THR A 173 11.73 -10.18 1.93
C THR A 173 12.44 -9.34 3.01
N VAL A 174 12.33 -8.00 2.96
CA VAL A 174 13.02 -7.08 3.86
C VAL A 174 12.05 -6.35 4.77
N LEU A 175 11.16 -5.52 4.21
CA LEU A 175 10.37 -4.58 5.00
C LEU A 175 9.35 -5.28 5.93
N LYS A 176 8.62 -6.26 5.45
CA LYS A 176 7.68 -7.04 6.28
C LYS A 176 8.38 -7.78 7.43
N LYS A 177 9.67 -8.11 7.28
CA LYS A 177 10.46 -8.76 8.34
C LYS A 177 10.78 -7.82 9.51
N PHE A 178 10.63 -6.51 9.36
CA PHE A 178 10.74 -5.58 10.49
C PHE A 178 9.66 -5.83 11.54
N LEU A 179 8.48 -6.29 11.12
CA LEU A 179 7.31 -6.53 11.96
C LEU A 179 7.36 -7.87 12.74
N THR A 180 8.55 -8.36 13.06
CA THR A 180 8.72 -9.63 13.79
C THR A 180 8.57 -9.49 15.31
N SER A 181 8.76 -8.27 15.85
CA SER A 181 8.68 -8.00 17.28
C SER A 181 7.42 -7.23 17.63
N ARG A 182 6.72 -7.66 18.67
CA ARG A 182 5.60 -6.90 19.25
C ARG A 182 6.12 -5.72 20.05
N ARG A 183 5.27 -4.70 20.23
CA ARG A 183 5.58 -3.56 21.08
C ARG A 183 5.75 -4.01 22.54
N MET A 184 6.76 -3.50 23.22
CA MET A 184 7.05 -3.76 24.63
C MET A 184 7.18 -2.44 25.39
N PRO A 185 6.15 -2.00 26.13
CA PRO A 185 6.25 -0.79 26.95
C PRO A 185 7.34 -0.95 28.03
N PRO A 186 8.30 0.00 28.13
CA PRO A 186 9.47 -0.18 29.00
C PRO A 186 9.18 -0.07 30.50
N TYR A 187 8.01 0.45 30.88
CA TYR A 187 7.68 0.80 32.26
C TYR A 187 6.60 -0.10 32.90
N ARG A 188 6.23 -1.19 32.25
CA ARG A 188 5.18 -2.08 32.77
C ARG A 188 5.81 -3.31 33.41
N ASP A 189 5.68 -3.40 34.75
CA ASP A 189 6.04 -4.59 35.51
C ASP A 189 4.95 -5.65 35.30
N LEU A 190 5.06 -6.36 34.19
CA LEU A 190 4.19 -7.49 33.89
C LEU A 190 4.97 -8.79 34.02
N THR A 191 4.35 -9.81 34.55
CA THR A 191 4.86 -11.17 34.48
C THR A 191 5.02 -11.59 33.02
N PRO A 192 5.90 -12.56 32.69
CA PRO A 192 6.05 -13.04 31.31
C PRO A 192 4.75 -13.54 30.68
N ALA A 193 3.84 -14.14 31.48
CA ALA A 193 2.54 -14.61 31.01
C ALA A 193 1.60 -13.45 30.69
N GLU A 194 1.50 -12.44 31.54
CA GLU A 194 0.70 -11.24 31.32
C GLU A 194 1.21 -10.43 30.12
N ARG A 195 2.53 -10.29 29.97
CA ARG A 195 3.14 -9.68 28.76
C ARG A 195 2.68 -10.39 27.50
N LYS A 196 2.80 -11.72 27.46
CA LYS A 196 2.40 -12.52 26.30
C LYS A 196 0.94 -12.33 25.95
N ALA A 197 0.06 -12.33 26.96
CA ALA A 197 -1.38 -12.15 26.78
C ALA A 197 -1.73 -10.74 26.26
N GLU A 198 -1.10 -9.70 26.80
CA GLU A 198 -1.37 -8.31 26.40
C GLU A 198 -0.80 -7.97 25.02
N TYR A 199 0.42 -8.40 24.72
CA TYR A 199 1.03 -8.17 23.42
C TYR A 199 0.39 -8.98 22.30
N ALA A 200 -0.25 -10.10 22.60
CA ALA A 200 -1.04 -10.83 21.62
C ALA A 200 -2.26 -10.02 21.14
N LYS A 201 -2.78 -9.12 21.95
CA LYS A 201 -3.95 -8.28 21.63
C LYS A 201 -3.62 -7.12 20.68
N GLU A 202 -2.36 -6.66 20.62
CA GLU A 202 -1.95 -5.57 19.75
C GLU A 202 -1.10 -6.09 18.58
N PRO A 203 -1.69 -6.27 17.39
CA PRO A 203 -0.96 -6.69 16.21
C PRO A 203 -0.03 -5.57 15.71
N ASN A 204 1.10 -5.97 15.11
CA ASN A 204 1.91 -5.04 14.34
C ASN A 204 1.11 -4.56 13.12
N LYS A 205 1.35 -3.32 12.69
CA LYS A 205 0.58 -2.65 11.63
C LYS A 205 1.42 -2.38 10.39
N SER A 206 0.78 -2.39 9.24
CA SER A 206 1.36 -1.94 7.98
C SER A 206 0.41 -1.00 7.24
N CYS A 207 0.92 0.14 6.82
CA CYS A 207 0.18 1.11 6.02
C CYS A 207 0.85 1.26 4.66
N PHE A 208 0.07 1.11 3.60
CA PHE A 208 0.49 1.25 2.21
C PHE A 208 -0.30 2.40 1.58
N LEU A 209 0.40 3.40 1.08
CA LEU A 209 -0.23 4.58 0.49
C LEU A 209 0.39 4.82 -0.88
N SER A 210 -0.43 5.11 -1.89
CA SER A 210 0.01 5.47 -3.23
C SER A 210 -1.15 6.02 -4.04
N SER A 211 -0.88 6.61 -5.20
CA SER A 211 -1.89 6.72 -6.25
C SER A 211 -2.08 5.37 -6.97
N ALA A 212 -3.13 5.28 -7.80
CA ALA A 212 -3.37 4.11 -8.66
C ALA A 212 -2.26 3.98 -9.73
N TYR A 213 -2.22 2.82 -10.39
CA TYR A 213 -1.26 2.51 -11.43
C TYR A 213 -1.86 1.53 -12.46
N PHE A 214 -1.03 0.77 -13.16
CA PHE A 214 -1.50 -0.22 -14.12
C PHE A 214 -1.90 -1.54 -13.44
N LYS A 215 -2.88 -2.25 -14.01
CA LYS A 215 -3.42 -3.51 -13.46
C LYS A 215 -2.46 -4.69 -13.59
N ASP A 216 -1.53 -4.65 -14.52
CA ASP A 216 -0.44 -5.61 -14.67
C ASP A 216 0.65 -5.44 -13.62
N HIS A 217 0.72 -4.28 -12.97
CA HIS A 217 1.69 -4.03 -11.91
C HIS A 217 1.30 -4.73 -10.59
N TRP A 218 2.28 -5.23 -9.86
CA TRP A 218 2.09 -5.97 -8.61
C TRP A 218 1.28 -5.21 -7.53
N SER A 219 1.29 -3.87 -7.56
CA SER A 219 0.55 -3.04 -6.60
C SER A 219 -0.96 -3.20 -6.73
N TYR A 220 -1.47 -3.49 -7.92
CA TYR A 220 -2.88 -3.82 -8.14
C TYR A 220 -3.27 -5.13 -7.45
N ASN A 221 -2.47 -6.18 -7.62
CA ASN A 221 -2.69 -7.44 -6.92
C ASN A 221 -2.63 -7.26 -5.39
N LYS A 222 -1.72 -6.43 -4.88
CA LYS A 222 -1.65 -6.09 -3.46
C LYS A 222 -2.93 -5.43 -2.97
N MET A 223 -3.50 -4.51 -3.75
CA MET A 223 -4.79 -3.87 -3.46
C MET A 223 -5.92 -4.91 -3.43
N LEU A 224 -6.01 -5.77 -4.46
CA LEU A 224 -7.03 -6.84 -4.52
C LEU A 224 -6.93 -7.83 -3.36
N ASP A 225 -5.71 -8.24 -2.98
CA ASP A 225 -5.50 -9.14 -1.85
C ASP A 225 -5.93 -8.49 -0.53
N THR A 226 -5.64 -7.20 -0.35
CA THR A 226 -6.08 -6.47 0.84
C THR A 226 -7.61 -6.32 0.86
N PHE A 227 -8.23 -6.09 -0.32
CA PHE A 227 -9.68 -6.02 -0.44
C PHE A 227 -10.35 -7.36 -0.10
N LYS A 228 -9.81 -8.49 -0.56
CA LYS A 228 -10.30 -9.82 -0.18
C LYS A 228 -10.23 -10.03 1.33
N LEU A 229 -9.13 -9.60 1.98
CA LEU A 229 -8.99 -9.70 3.43
C LEU A 229 -9.96 -8.77 4.17
N MET A 230 -10.26 -7.59 3.63
CA MET A 230 -11.25 -6.66 4.19
C MET A 230 -12.66 -7.26 4.20
N LEU A 231 -12.99 -8.16 3.27
CA LEU A 231 -14.28 -8.86 3.22
C LEU A 231 -14.36 -10.08 4.16
N ASP A 232 -13.27 -10.42 4.85
CA ASP A 232 -13.21 -11.51 5.83
C ASP A 232 -13.41 -10.92 7.24
N ASP A 233 -14.56 -11.21 7.85
CA ASP A 233 -14.93 -10.71 9.20
C ASP A 233 -13.93 -11.07 10.30
N SER A 234 -13.07 -12.08 10.07
CA SER A 234 -12.00 -12.46 10.99
C SER A 234 -10.74 -11.59 10.91
N LYS A 235 -10.66 -10.67 9.93
CA LYS A 235 -9.53 -9.80 9.65
C LYS A 235 -9.85 -8.35 9.95
N THR A 236 -8.82 -7.56 10.14
CA THR A 236 -8.91 -6.12 10.37
C THR A 236 -8.11 -5.36 9.31
N ASP A 237 -8.17 -5.84 8.06
CA ASP A 237 -7.52 -5.18 6.93
C ASP A 237 -8.51 -4.19 6.31
N PHE A 238 -8.01 -3.07 5.79
CA PHE A 238 -8.83 -2.03 5.20
C PHE A 238 -8.19 -1.47 3.94
N VAL A 239 -8.99 -1.29 2.90
CA VAL A 239 -8.58 -0.64 1.65
C VAL A 239 -9.62 0.38 1.23
N CYS A 240 -9.17 1.53 0.78
CA CYS A 240 -10.01 2.58 0.22
C CYS A 240 -9.31 3.29 -0.95
N GLY A 241 -10.12 3.99 -1.75
CA GLY A 241 -9.66 4.87 -2.81
C GLY A 241 -10.58 6.08 -2.91
N PHE A 242 -10.00 7.27 -3.05
CA PHE A 242 -10.77 8.51 -3.19
C PHE A 242 -10.21 9.35 -4.34
N PRO A 243 -11.09 9.87 -5.22
CA PRO A 243 -10.71 10.75 -6.31
C PRO A 243 -10.55 12.20 -5.85
N TYR A 244 -9.91 13.02 -6.69
CA TYR A 244 -9.60 14.44 -6.41
C TYR A 244 -10.82 15.32 -6.17
N GLN A 245 -11.99 14.93 -6.67
CA GLN A 245 -13.24 15.67 -6.46
C GLN A 245 -13.55 15.84 -4.97
N LEU A 246 -13.20 14.85 -4.15
CA LEU A 246 -13.33 14.99 -2.70
C LEU A 246 -12.40 16.08 -2.15
N SER A 247 -11.19 16.19 -2.68
CA SER A 247 -10.25 17.25 -2.29
C SER A 247 -10.77 18.64 -2.65
N ILE A 248 -11.41 18.79 -3.82
CA ILE A 248 -12.07 20.05 -4.21
C ILE A 248 -13.23 20.36 -3.28
N GLN A 249 -14.11 19.40 -3.03
CA GLN A 249 -15.26 19.56 -2.15
C GLN A 249 -14.86 20.02 -0.75
N GLU A 250 -13.75 19.53 -0.24
CA GLU A 250 -13.24 19.84 1.09
C GLU A 250 -12.29 21.05 1.12
N GLY A 251 -12.07 21.72 -0.02
CA GLY A 251 -11.21 22.89 -0.13
C GLY A 251 -9.72 22.61 0.08
N LEU A 252 -9.25 21.40 -0.24
CA LEU A 252 -7.84 21.02 -0.22
C LEU A 252 -7.17 21.21 -1.58
N LEU A 253 -7.97 21.33 -2.64
CA LEU A 253 -7.53 21.52 -4.02
C LEU A 253 -8.47 22.55 -4.67
N PHE A 254 -7.93 23.46 -5.47
CA PHE A 254 -8.70 24.47 -6.17
C PHE A 254 -9.09 23.98 -7.57
N PRO A 255 -10.38 24.19 -7.99
CA PRO A 255 -10.84 23.79 -9.33
C PRO A 255 -10.01 24.42 -10.45
N GLU A 256 -9.57 25.67 -10.27
CA GLU A 256 -8.81 26.44 -11.25
C GLU A 256 -7.43 25.82 -11.54
N ASP A 257 -6.79 25.27 -10.51
CA ASP A 257 -5.51 24.57 -10.66
C ASP A 257 -5.70 23.27 -11.46
N VAL A 258 -6.79 22.55 -11.20
CA VAL A 258 -7.16 21.32 -11.91
C VAL A 258 -7.48 21.60 -13.39
N GLU A 259 -8.25 22.66 -13.68
CA GLU A 259 -8.55 23.07 -15.04
C GLU A 259 -7.29 23.50 -15.80
N SER A 260 -6.37 24.20 -15.12
CA SER A 260 -5.09 24.61 -15.70
C SER A 260 -4.23 23.39 -16.09
N ASP A 261 -4.10 22.40 -15.21
CA ASP A 261 -3.35 21.17 -15.49
C ASP A 261 -3.94 20.39 -16.68
N MET A 262 -5.28 20.35 -16.81
CA MET A 262 -5.98 19.70 -17.93
C MET A 262 -5.80 20.40 -19.28
N LEU A 263 -5.49 21.69 -19.27
CA LEU A 263 -5.27 22.49 -20.49
C LEU A 263 -3.81 22.45 -20.98
N GLU A 264 -2.91 21.82 -20.25
CA GLU A 264 -1.51 21.68 -20.69
C GLU A 264 -1.40 20.84 -21.96
N SER A 265 -0.49 21.24 -22.85
CA SER A 265 -0.31 20.60 -24.16
C SER A 265 0.18 19.15 -24.11
N ASP A 266 0.77 18.74 -22.99
CA ASP A 266 1.29 17.40 -22.69
C ASP A 266 0.36 16.62 -21.74
N PHE A 267 -0.88 17.11 -21.55
CA PHE A 267 -1.89 16.44 -20.74
C PHE A 267 -2.10 14.99 -21.20
N ASN A 268 -2.00 14.06 -20.25
CA ASN A 268 -2.21 12.64 -20.48
C ASN A 268 -3.37 12.14 -19.61
N GLU A 269 -4.49 11.84 -20.23
CA GLU A 269 -5.73 11.41 -19.55
C GLU A 269 -5.52 10.15 -18.70
N ILE A 270 -4.73 9.18 -19.16
CA ILE A 270 -4.44 7.94 -18.41
C ILE A 270 -3.64 8.24 -17.15
N LYS A 271 -2.56 9.03 -17.27
CA LYS A 271 -1.77 9.43 -16.11
C LYS A 271 -2.58 10.25 -15.13
N TRP A 272 -3.40 11.16 -15.66
CA TRP A 272 -4.31 11.97 -14.86
C TRP A 272 -5.27 11.09 -14.06
N SER A 273 -5.95 10.17 -14.70
CA SER A 273 -6.91 9.29 -14.04
C SER A 273 -6.25 8.41 -12.97
N MET A 274 -5.02 7.94 -13.19
CA MET A 274 -4.27 7.20 -12.17
C MET A 274 -3.88 8.08 -10.97
N GLU A 275 -3.43 9.31 -11.21
CA GLU A 275 -2.90 10.19 -10.16
C GLU A 275 -3.99 10.97 -9.43
N MET A 276 -5.09 11.33 -10.12
CA MET A 276 -6.13 12.22 -9.63
C MET A 276 -7.46 11.52 -9.37
N GLU A 277 -7.80 10.48 -10.14
CA GLU A 277 -9.10 9.80 -10.00
C GLU A 277 -9.01 8.46 -9.25
N ALA A 278 -7.80 8.08 -8.81
CA ALA A 278 -7.54 6.79 -8.15
C ALA A 278 -7.97 5.57 -9.00
N MET A 279 -7.95 5.71 -10.34
CA MET A 279 -8.38 4.67 -11.27
C MET A 279 -7.22 3.82 -11.77
N TRP A 280 -7.44 2.51 -11.84
CA TRP A 280 -6.46 1.55 -12.34
C TRP A 280 -6.66 1.29 -13.83
N PHE A 281 -5.59 1.40 -14.61
CA PHE A 281 -5.60 1.15 -16.04
C PHE A 281 -5.11 -0.24 -16.44
N GLY A 282 -5.38 -0.64 -17.70
CA GLY A 282 -5.15 -2.01 -18.18
C GLY A 282 -3.69 -2.42 -18.22
N ALA A 283 -2.82 -1.64 -18.88
CA ALA A 283 -1.41 -1.97 -19.06
C ALA A 283 -0.55 -0.70 -19.18
N GLU A 284 0.74 -0.81 -18.90
CA GLU A 284 1.72 0.28 -18.94
C GLU A 284 1.89 0.87 -20.34
N ASP A 285 2.18 2.17 -20.44
CA ASP A 285 2.53 2.86 -21.70
C ASP A 285 3.71 2.14 -22.38
N GLY A 286 3.46 1.60 -23.57
CA GLY A 286 4.45 0.79 -24.31
C GLY A 286 3.98 -0.65 -24.54
N SER A 287 2.88 -1.06 -23.96
CA SER A 287 2.20 -2.30 -24.35
C SER A 287 1.76 -2.19 -25.81
N LEU A 288 2.25 -3.10 -26.63
CA LEU A 288 1.94 -3.16 -28.08
C LEU A 288 0.45 -3.33 -28.35
N VAL A 289 -0.34 -3.75 -27.33
CA VAL A 289 -1.76 -4.01 -27.42
C VAL A 289 -2.45 -3.58 -26.12
N ASP A 290 -3.46 -2.73 -26.27
CA ASP A 290 -4.32 -2.30 -25.18
C ASP A 290 -5.16 -3.46 -24.62
N PHE A 291 -5.21 -3.60 -23.29
CA PHE A 291 -5.94 -4.67 -22.60
C PHE A 291 -7.44 -4.66 -22.91
N ASP A 292 -8.05 -3.48 -23.04
CA ASP A 292 -9.46 -3.36 -23.36
C ASP A 292 -9.76 -3.82 -24.78
N SER A 293 -8.85 -3.57 -25.71
CA SER A 293 -8.91 -4.09 -27.08
C SER A 293 -8.76 -5.61 -27.12
N ILE A 294 -7.86 -6.20 -26.29
CA ILE A 294 -7.75 -7.65 -26.17
C ILE A 294 -9.04 -8.23 -25.59
N SER A 295 -9.55 -7.64 -24.50
CA SER A 295 -10.75 -8.13 -23.81
C SER A 295 -12.00 -8.09 -24.71
N LYS A 296 -12.21 -6.98 -25.45
CA LYS A 296 -13.30 -6.84 -26.42
C LYS A 296 -13.22 -7.84 -27.57
N ASN A 297 -12.00 -8.25 -27.95
CA ASN A 297 -11.75 -9.20 -29.02
C ASN A 297 -11.62 -10.65 -28.56
N ARG A 298 -11.75 -10.92 -27.26
CA ARG A 298 -11.73 -12.26 -26.69
C ARG A 298 -13.00 -13.03 -27.09
N ARG A 299 -12.94 -13.74 -28.23
CA ARG A 299 -14.07 -14.47 -28.82
C ARG A 299 -14.02 -15.97 -28.57
N ILE A 300 -12.89 -16.47 -28.10
CA ILE A 300 -12.65 -17.91 -27.91
C ILE A 300 -12.69 -18.19 -26.41
N SER A 301 -13.62 -19.05 -25.99
CA SER A 301 -13.81 -19.40 -24.58
C SER A 301 -12.80 -20.44 -24.08
N TYR A 302 -12.22 -21.22 -24.98
CA TYR A 302 -11.30 -22.32 -24.67
C TYR A 302 -10.15 -22.37 -25.68
N PRO A 303 -8.90 -22.67 -25.23
CA PRO A 303 -7.76 -22.82 -26.14
C PRO A 303 -7.94 -24.05 -27.05
N MET A 304 -7.45 -23.98 -28.27
CA MET A 304 -7.44 -25.09 -29.19
C MET A 304 -6.24 -26.03 -28.85
N LEU A 305 -6.45 -26.89 -27.88
CA LEU A 305 -5.45 -27.87 -27.45
C LEU A 305 -5.83 -29.32 -27.86
N PRO A 306 -4.86 -30.16 -28.21
CA PRO A 306 -5.10 -31.61 -28.35
C PRO A 306 -5.65 -32.21 -27.06
N ASP A 307 -6.57 -33.16 -27.17
CA ASP A 307 -7.22 -33.83 -26.01
C ASP A 307 -6.23 -34.35 -24.96
N LYS A 308 -5.07 -34.88 -25.41
CA LYS A 308 -4.00 -35.36 -24.51
C LYS A 308 -3.36 -34.27 -23.68
N LEU A 309 -3.15 -33.10 -24.25
CA LEU A 309 -2.57 -31.94 -23.56
C LEU A 309 -3.59 -31.27 -22.61
N SER A 310 -4.85 -31.21 -23.03
CA SER A 310 -5.94 -30.71 -22.20
C SER A 310 -6.12 -31.55 -20.93
N ALA A 311 -5.98 -32.85 -21.02
CA ALA A 311 -6.04 -33.78 -19.88
C ALA A 311 -4.86 -33.58 -18.91
N LEU A 312 -3.64 -33.34 -19.42
CA LEU A 312 -2.44 -33.08 -18.61
C LEU A 312 -2.51 -31.73 -17.83
N LEU A 313 -3.20 -30.76 -18.38
CA LEU A 313 -3.40 -29.43 -17.75
C LEU A 313 -4.60 -29.40 -16.76
N GLY A 314 -5.17 -30.56 -16.44
CA GLY A 314 -6.26 -30.68 -15.47
C GLY A 314 -7.61 -30.16 -15.98
N ASN A 315 -7.73 -29.86 -17.26
CA ASN A 315 -8.98 -29.39 -17.88
C ASN A 315 -9.89 -30.61 -18.18
N SER A 316 -10.94 -30.79 -17.38
CA SER A 316 -11.91 -31.87 -17.51
C SER A 316 -12.88 -31.70 -18.71
N GLN A 317 -12.85 -30.55 -19.39
CA GLN A 317 -13.68 -30.28 -20.54
C GLN A 317 -12.99 -30.75 -21.83
N LYS A 318 -13.60 -31.70 -22.51
CA LYS A 318 -13.17 -32.15 -23.85
C LYS A 318 -13.40 -31.06 -24.89
N VAL A 319 -12.42 -30.21 -25.08
CA VAL A 319 -12.43 -29.19 -26.14
C VAL A 319 -12.08 -29.86 -27.45
N LYS A 320 -13.07 -30.10 -28.29
CA LYS A 320 -12.81 -30.59 -29.66
C LYS A 320 -12.22 -29.46 -30.48
N ILE A 321 -11.00 -29.66 -30.98
CA ILE A 321 -10.43 -28.73 -31.97
C ILE A 321 -11.33 -28.80 -33.21
N PRO A 322 -11.94 -27.66 -33.63
CA PRO A 322 -12.80 -27.69 -34.82
C PRO A 322 -12.00 -28.12 -36.06
N PRO A 323 -12.63 -28.84 -36.99
CA PRO A 323 -11.99 -29.22 -38.25
C PRO A 323 -11.57 -27.95 -39.00
N LYS A 324 -10.47 -28.07 -39.74
CA LYS A 324 -9.91 -26.96 -40.50
C LYS A 324 -10.89 -26.53 -41.60
N GLN A 325 -11.22 -25.22 -41.63
CA GLN A 325 -12.08 -24.64 -42.65
C GLN A 325 -11.36 -24.54 -43.99
N ASN A 326 -12.12 -24.43 -45.08
CA ASN A 326 -11.53 -24.24 -46.40
C ASN A 326 -10.76 -22.88 -46.47
N GLY A 327 -9.49 -22.93 -46.84
CA GLY A 327 -8.57 -21.76 -46.85
C GLY A 327 -8.00 -21.38 -45.51
N GLU A 328 -8.37 -22.04 -44.41
CA GLU A 328 -7.80 -21.79 -43.07
C GLU A 328 -6.32 -22.22 -43.03
N ARG A 329 -5.49 -21.36 -42.42
CA ARG A 329 -4.09 -21.65 -42.06
C ARG A 329 -3.92 -21.63 -40.55
N ARG A 330 -3.18 -22.60 -40.02
CA ARG A 330 -2.76 -22.60 -38.59
C ARG A 330 -1.27 -22.46 -38.53
N ILE A 331 -0.80 -21.45 -37.86
CA ILE A 331 0.62 -21.10 -37.77
C ILE A 331 1.03 -21.24 -36.30
N LEU A 332 2.05 -22.02 -36.05
CA LEU A 332 2.73 -22.12 -34.76
C LEU A 332 3.88 -21.09 -34.78
N SER A 333 3.90 -20.22 -33.83
CA SER A 333 5.00 -19.28 -33.57
C SER A 333 5.62 -19.60 -32.23
N ALA A 334 6.94 -19.65 -32.16
CA ALA A 334 7.65 -19.83 -30.89
C ALA A 334 8.77 -18.77 -30.79
N ASP A 335 8.82 -18.11 -29.66
CA ASP A 335 9.91 -17.27 -29.24
C ASP A 335 10.64 -17.95 -28.10
N ILE A 336 11.91 -18.30 -28.31
CA ILE A 336 12.67 -19.15 -27.39
C ILE A 336 13.74 -18.31 -26.69
N ALA A 337 13.62 -18.17 -25.39
CA ALA A 337 14.65 -17.58 -24.56
C ALA A 337 15.79 -18.60 -24.35
N LEU A 338 16.95 -18.33 -24.94
CA LEU A 338 18.09 -19.26 -24.97
C LEU A 338 19.02 -19.18 -23.75
N MET A 339 18.83 -18.22 -22.84
CA MET A 339 19.75 -18.01 -21.72
C MET A 339 19.03 -17.99 -20.37
N SER A 340 19.34 -18.96 -19.53
CA SER A 340 19.03 -18.87 -18.12
C SER A 340 19.93 -17.81 -17.46
N SER A 341 19.38 -16.67 -17.11
CA SER A 341 20.08 -15.65 -16.33
C SER A 341 19.98 -15.97 -14.84
N LYS A 342 21.08 -15.87 -14.10
CA LYS A 342 21.10 -15.94 -12.63
C LYS A 342 20.47 -14.69 -11.96
N LYS A 343 19.99 -13.74 -12.74
CA LYS A 343 19.22 -12.58 -12.27
C LYS A 343 17.75 -12.83 -12.48
N HIS A 344 16.92 -12.47 -11.48
CA HIS A 344 15.47 -12.71 -11.37
C HIS A 344 14.55 -12.09 -12.45
N ASN A 345 15.04 -11.75 -13.61
CA ASN A 345 14.25 -11.34 -14.78
C ASN A 345 14.72 -12.18 -15.97
N ASN A 346 14.33 -13.44 -16.02
CA ASN A 346 14.54 -14.25 -17.21
C ASN A 346 13.44 -13.91 -18.22
N ASP A 347 13.84 -13.73 -19.48
CA ASP A 347 12.88 -13.75 -20.56
C ASP A 347 12.24 -15.13 -20.62
N ALA A 348 10.92 -15.16 -20.64
CA ALA A 348 10.17 -16.42 -20.79
C ALA A 348 10.09 -16.80 -22.27
N SER A 349 10.25 -18.08 -22.57
CA SER A 349 9.91 -18.60 -23.90
C SER A 349 8.39 -18.58 -24.09
N ALA A 350 7.92 -18.16 -25.26
CA ALA A 350 6.50 -18.08 -25.55
C ALA A 350 6.15 -18.88 -26.82
N VAL A 351 5.02 -19.59 -26.78
CA VAL A 351 4.48 -20.34 -27.92
C VAL A 351 3.06 -19.90 -28.19
N PHE A 352 2.76 -19.58 -29.43
CA PHE A 352 1.43 -19.19 -29.87
C PHE A 352 0.96 -20.01 -31.06
N ILE A 353 -0.34 -20.34 -31.10
CA ILE A 353 -1.01 -20.86 -32.27
C ILE A 353 -1.98 -19.84 -32.81
N ASN A 354 -1.75 -19.41 -34.03
CA ASN A 354 -2.59 -18.49 -34.76
C ASN A 354 -3.44 -19.23 -35.80
N GLN A 355 -4.75 -19.01 -35.72
CA GLN A 355 -5.71 -19.42 -36.75
C GLN A 355 -5.94 -18.27 -37.71
N MET A 356 -5.57 -18.48 -38.97
CA MET A 356 -5.74 -17.50 -40.05
C MET A 356 -6.96 -17.88 -40.89
N LEU A 357 -8.03 -17.10 -40.82
CA LEU A 357 -9.27 -17.32 -41.56
C LEU A 357 -9.33 -16.38 -42.77
N PRO A 358 -9.62 -16.86 -44.01
CA PRO A 358 -9.79 -16.01 -45.15
C PRO A 358 -11.05 -15.18 -45.03
N THR A 359 -10.97 -13.90 -45.36
CA THR A 359 -12.09 -12.99 -45.42
C THR A 359 -12.59 -12.84 -46.86
N LYS A 360 -13.84 -12.37 -47.02
CA LYS A 360 -14.43 -12.11 -48.35
C LYS A 360 -13.64 -11.07 -49.18
N THR A 361 -12.80 -10.27 -48.53
CA THR A 361 -11.97 -9.22 -49.16
C THR A 361 -10.56 -9.72 -49.56
N GLY A 362 -10.29 -11.03 -49.47
CA GLY A 362 -8.98 -11.60 -49.79
C GLY A 362 -7.88 -11.41 -48.71
N ARG A 363 -8.26 -10.80 -47.58
CA ARG A 363 -7.38 -10.67 -46.41
C ARG A 363 -7.60 -11.84 -45.45
N PHE A 364 -6.69 -12.03 -44.52
CA PHE A 364 -6.83 -13.02 -43.46
C PHE A 364 -7.17 -12.31 -42.14
N MET A 365 -8.12 -12.88 -41.39
CA MET A 365 -8.38 -12.56 -40.00
C MET A 365 -7.55 -13.51 -39.14
N SER A 366 -6.72 -12.97 -38.24
CA SER A 366 -5.88 -13.76 -37.34
C SER A 366 -6.55 -13.86 -35.98
N ASN A 367 -6.69 -15.08 -35.47
CA ASN A 367 -7.14 -15.37 -34.11
C ASN A 367 -6.02 -16.12 -33.37
N ILE A 368 -5.59 -15.63 -32.21
CA ILE A 368 -4.73 -16.40 -31.32
C ILE A 368 -5.62 -17.42 -30.61
N VAL A 369 -5.41 -18.68 -30.90
CA VAL A 369 -6.25 -19.79 -30.40
C VAL A 369 -5.58 -20.58 -29.27
N TYR A 370 -4.29 -20.36 -29.07
CA TYR A 370 -3.51 -20.86 -27.94
C TYR A 370 -2.31 -19.93 -27.70
N GLY A 371 -1.97 -19.73 -26.45
CA GLY A 371 -0.74 -19.07 -26.03
C GLY A 371 -0.30 -19.60 -24.69
N ASP A 372 0.99 -19.84 -24.55
CA ASP A 372 1.61 -20.30 -23.30
C ASP A 372 3.03 -19.75 -23.17
N THR A 373 3.50 -19.62 -21.93
CA THR A 373 4.85 -19.16 -21.61
C THR A 373 5.54 -20.18 -20.73
N PHE A 374 6.81 -20.42 -21.03
CA PHE A 374 7.64 -21.35 -20.29
C PHE A 374 8.85 -20.61 -19.73
N GLU A 375 9.07 -20.70 -18.44
CA GLU A 375 10.32 -20.27 -17.81
C GLU A 375 11.37 -21.35 -18.04
N GLY A 376 12.53 -20.96 -18.56
CA GLY A 376 13.66 -21.84 -18.84
C GLY A 376 14.48 -22.22 -17.61
#